data_006c400ac9c15692cfe83536c1d426a5
#
_entry.id   006c400ac9c15692cfe83536c1d426a5
#
_cell.length_a   1.000
_cell.length_b   1.000
_cell.length_c   1.000
_cell.angle_alpha   90.00
_cell.angle_beta   90.00
_cell.angle_gamma   90.00
#
_symmetry.space_group_name_H-M   'P 1'
#
loop_
_entity.id
_entity.type
_entity.pdbx_description
1 polymer ?
#
loop_
_entity_poly.entity_id
_entity_poly.type
_entity_poly.pdbx_seq_one_letter_code
_entity_poly.pdbx_strand_id
1 'polypeptide(L)'
;MILGQIPEYLEGLNPEQLEAVCYEGNRLLILAGAGTGKTRVITTKIAHLVKQSRFLPESILAVTFTNKAANEMRERAMAIEPSCERAIIRTFHSFGAWFMRRNANAFDLRSEFSIYDEDDSAELVHSIFPAFTKRDCGDYAFLIAKAKDYCLSPDSPNLDFISRHPEFRRIYSAYEDRLRSTGNVDFGDLILMPALLLEKDETIRNRTRQRFRVILVDEYQDSNIAQFRLLQQLAGPDSMLCVVGDDDQSIYRFRGAEVKNILNFPKVFADTRIIRLERNYRSHQAILDLAHSIVVHNENRLGKNLLATRPGGNKPKIAFLDDQDQEIEFCAHIARQHVKNEGAWKDIAILYRTNAQSLGFERLFPQFDIPYRIVGAVRFYEREEIKDMLAFLAILANPRDEISFKRVVNKPSRGIGASSLDKIISFAFHNGLDLIEASRQLIAS
;
A
#
# COMPACT_ATOMS: atom_id res chain seq x y z
N MET A 1 -33.19 23.02 11.55
CA MET A 1 -31.82 23.22 12.01
C MET A 1 -31.83 24.42 12.95
N ILE A 2 -31.73 24.17 14.25
CA ILE A 2 -31.55 25.20 15.28
C ILE A 2 -30.17 25.79 15.00
N LEU A 3 -30.03 27.09 15.02
CA LEU A 3 -28.80 27.87 14.92
C LEU A 3 -27.83 27.49 16.07
N GLY A 4 -27.27 26.29 16.04
CA GLY A 4 -26.23 25.85 16.95
C GLY A 4 -24.87 26.27 16.40
N GLN A 5 -24.00 26.79 17.26
CA GLN A 5 -22.62 27.09 16.96
C GLN A 5 -21.96 25.86 16.28
N ILE A 6 -21.27 26.08 15.18
CA ILE A 6 -20.46 25.04 14.51
C ILE A 6 -19.45 24.54 15.56
N PRO A 7 -19.38 23.23 15.85
CA PRO A 7 -18.39 22.69 16.77
C PRO A 7 -16.98 23.12 16.40
N GLU A 8 -16.12 23.42 17.35
CA GLU A 8 -14.76 23.91 17.17
C GLU A 8 -13.93 23.02 16.19
N TYR A 9 -14.07 21.69 16.27
CA TYR A 9 -13.35 20.76 15.40
C TYR A 9 -13.80 20.80 13.92
N LEU A 10 -14.93 21.45 13.62
CA LEU A 10 -15.43 21.71 12.26
C LEU A 10 -15.08 23.11 11.77
N GLU A 11 -14.60 23.98 12.63
CA GLU A 11 -14.19 25.32 12.27
C GLU A 11 -13.03 25.30 11.26
N GLY A 12 -13.05 26.26 10.35
CA GLY A 12 -12.05 26.37 9.29
C GLY A 12 -12.14 25.29 8.19
N LEU A 13 -13.20 24.46 8.16
CA LEU A 13 -13.56 23.69 6.99
C LEU A 13 -14.31 24.61 6.02
N ASN A 14 -13.98 24.49 4.72
CA ASN A 14 -14.78 25.15 3.69
C ASN A 14 -16.12 24.41 3.49
N PRO A 15 -17.10 25.02 2.78
CA PRO A 15 -18.43 24.43 2.63
C PRO A 15 -18.42 23.00 2.07
N GLU A 16 -17.59 22.72 1.07
CA GLU A 16 -17.49 21.40 0.42
C GLU A 16 -16.86 20.38 1.38
N GLN A 17 -15.84 20.78 2.13
CA GLN A 17 -15.22 19.95 3.18
C GLN A 17 -16.21 19.65 4.29
N LEU A 18 -16.96 20.65 4.73
CA LEU A 18 -17.99 20.51 5.76
C LEU A 18 -19.11 19.57 5.29
N GLU A 19 -19.60 19.73 4.06
CA GLU A 19 -20.58 18.82 3.43
C GLU A 19 -20.05 17.38 3.45
N ALA A 20 -18.80 17.17 3.05
CA ALA A 20 -18.19 15.83 3.02
C ALA A 20 -18.07 15.20 4.42
N VAL A 21 -17.67 15.97 5.42
CA VAL A 21 -17.56 15.50 6.80
C VAL A 21 -18.94 15.15 7.37
N CYS A 22 -19.92 16.00 7.17
CA CYS A 22 -21.28 15.85 7.73
C CYS A 22 -22.19 14.95 6.89
N TYR A 23 -21.75 14.49 5.71
CA TYR A 23 -22.57 13.60 4.87
C TYR A 23 -22.88 12.29 5.58
N GLU A 24 -24.16 11.92 5.62
CA GLU A 24 -24.70 10.80 6.38
C GLU A 24 -25.19 9.62 5.55
N GLY A 25 -25.19 9.76 4.22
CA GLY A 25 -25.61 8.67 3.33
C GLY A 25 -24.60 7.51 3.25
N ASN A 26 -25.03 6.41 2.67
CA ASN A 26 -24.25 5.17 2.67
C ASN A 26 -23.09 5.16 1.65
N ARG A 27 -23.15 5.98 0.61
CA ARG A 27 -22.14 5.97 -0.47
C ARG A 27 -21.64 7.39 -0.72
N LEU A 28 -20.34 7.60 -0.56
CA LEU A 28 -19.69 8.89 -0.76
C LEU A 28 -18.39 8.73 -1.54
N LEU A 29 -18.27 9.46 -2.64
CA LEU A 29 -17.02 9.68 -3.35
C LEU A 29 -16.59 11.13 -3.15
N ILE A 30 -15.46 11.36 -2.50
CA ILE A 30 -14.82 12.67 -2.38
C ILE A 30 -13.75 12.75 -3.45
N LEU A 31 -14.03 13.52 -4.50
CA LEU A 31 -13.10 13.79 -5.56
C LEU A 31 -12.29 15.04 -5.20
N ALA A 32 -11.02 14.84 -4.85
CA ALA A 32 -10.24 15.88 -4.20
C ALA A 32 -8.84 15.99 -4.81
N GLY A 33 -8.53 17.11 -5.43
CA GLY A 33 -7.22 17.38 -6.01
C GLY A 33 -6.11 17.48 -4.96
N ALA A 34 -4.85 17.56 -5.45
CA ALA A 34 -3.70 17.82 -4.59
C ALA A 34 -3.91 19.09 -3.77
N GLY A 35 -3.55 19.08 -2.50
CA GLY A 35 -3.57 20.28 -1.64
C GLY A 35 -4.95 20.81 -1.26
N THR A 36 -6.04 20.07 -1.50
CA THR A 36 -7.42 20.45 -1.16
C THR A 36 -7.87 20.00 0.22
N GLY A 37 -6.99 19.31 0.97
CA GLY A 37 -7.28 18.86 2.34
C GLY A 37 -7.92 17.49 2.45
N LYS A 38 -7.69 16.56 1.50
CA LYS A 38 -8.16 15.16 1.53
C LYS A 38 -8.03 14.53 2.91
N THR A 39 -6.80 14.49 3.44
CA THR A 39 -6.50 13.86 4.74
C THR A 39 -7.22 14.56 5.89
N ARG A 40 -7.35 15.89 5.85
CA ARG A 40 -8.12 16.65 6.86
C ARG A 40 -9.59 16.24 6.86
N VAL A 41 -10.20 16.12 5.70
CA VAL A 41 -11.62 15.74 5.57
C VAL A 41 -11.85 14.33 6.08
N ILE A 42 -11.04 13.34 5.68
CA ILE A 42 -11.23 11.94 6.08
C ILE A 42 -11.00 11.77 7.60
N THR A 43 -9.97 12.40 8.17
CA THR A 43 -9.68 12.33 9.61
C THR A 43 -10.75 13.02 10.45
N THR A 44 -11.21 14.18 10.00
CA THR A 44 -12.31 14.90 10.68
C THR A 44 -13.61 14.11 10.57
N LYS A 45 -13.89 13.44 9.43
CA LYS A 45 -15.07 12.60 9.27
C LYS A 45 -15.06 11.41 10.22
N ILE A 46 -13.92 10.73 10.39
CA ILE A 46 -13.77 9.63 11.38
C ILE A 46 -14.14 10.15 12.78
N ALA A 47 -13.51 11.22 13.20
CA ALA A 47 -13.75 11.81 14.52
C ALA A 47 -15.20 12.32 14.69
N HIS A 48 -15.77 12.91 13.65
CA HIS A 48 -17.16 13.39 13.65
C HIS A 48 -18.16 12.24 13.87
N LEU A 49 -18.00 11.12 13.14
CA LEU A 49 -18.88 9.96 13.26
C LEU A 49 -18.86 9.34 14.67
N VAL A 50 -17.70 9.33 15.31
CA VAL A 50 -17.52 8.85 16.68
C VAL A 50 -18.09 9.86 17.69
N LYS A 51 -17.73 11.13 17.56
CA LYS A 51 -18.15 12.21 18.49
C LYS A 51 -19.65 12.44 18.52
N GLN A 52 -20.32 12.24 17.38
CA GLN A 52 -21.79 12.27 17.28
C GLN A 52 -22.45 10.97 17.82
N SER A 53 -21.68 10.04 18.36
CA SER A 53 -22.16 8.73 18.85
C SER A 53 -22.96 7.95 17.82
N ARG A 54 -22.73 8.21 16.52
CA ARG A 54 -23.44 7.54 15.43
C ARG A 54 -22.90 6.14 15.20
N PHE A 55 -21.58 5.98 15.38
CA PHE A 55 -20.90 4.70 15.24
C PHE A 55 -19.90 4.50 16.37
N LEU A 56 -19.78 3.25 16.82
CA LEU A 56 -18.72 2.88 17.74
C LEU A 56 -17.37 2.93 17.01
N PRO A 57 -16.29 3.40 17.62
CA PRO A 57 -14.98 3.46 17.00
C PRO A 57 -14.56 2.11 16.39
N GLU A 58 -14.80 1.00 17.08
CA GLU A 58 -14.45 -0.36 16.64
C GLU A 58 -15.21 -0.82 15.37
N SER A 59 -16.29 -0.13 15.02
CA SER A 59 -17.06 -0.39 13.80
C SER A 59 -16.56 0.40 12.59
N ILE A 60 -15.51 1.21 12.77
CA ILE A 60 -14.90 2.01 11.72
C ILE A 60 -13.63 1.31 11.22
N LEU A 61 -13.57 1.07 9.92
CA LEU A 61 -12.40 0.64 9.18
C LEU A 61 -11.96 1.79 8.27
N ALA A 62 -10.76 2.30 8.46
CA ALA A 62 -10.13 3.24 7.54
C ALA A 62 -8.88 2.61 6.92
N VAL A 63 -8.81 2.60 5.61
CA VAL A 63 -7.67 2.03 4.88
C VAL A 63 -6.99 3.08 4.02
N THR A 64 -5.66 3.00 3.96
CA THR A 64 -4.81 3.89 3.16
C THR A 64 -3.65 3.11 2.54
N PHE A 65 -2.79 3.79 1.77
CA PHE A 65 -1.75 3.12 0.98
C PHE A 65 -0.45 2.85 1.77
N THR A 66 -0.11 3.72 2.74
CA THR A 66 1.16 3.62 3.48
C THR A 66 0.95 3.59 5.00
N ASN A 67 1.85 2.91 5.71
CA ASN A 67 1.82 2.88 7.18
C ASN A 67 2.01 4.29 7.77
N LYS A 68 2.78 5.15 7.12
CA LYS A 68 2.94 6.55 7.53
C LYS A 68 1.61 7.30 7.46
N ALA A 69 0.87 7.16 6.35
CA ALA A 69 -0.45 7.79 6.19
C ALA A 69 -1.47 7.23 7.20
N ALA A 70 -1.44 5.92 7.47
CA ALA A 70 -2.31 5.31 8.47
C ALA A 70 -2.05 5.84 9.89
N ASN A 71 -0.78 5.99 10.27
CA ASN A 71 -0.41 6.55 11.57
C ASN A 71 -0.79 8.03 11.68
N GLU A 72 -0.49 8.83 10.66
CA GLU A 72 -0.88 10.24 10.60
C GLU A 72 -2.41 10.41 10.67
N MET A 73 -3.17 9.57 9.97
CA MET A 73 -4.64 9.57 10.00
C MET A 73 -5.15 9.26 11.42
N ARG A 74 -4.56 8.28 12.10
CA ARG A 74 -4.90 7.92 13.48
C ARG A 74 -4.61 9.04 14.44
N GLU A 75 -3.41 9.61 14.42
CA GLU A 75 -3.00 10.72 15.30
C GLU A 75 -3.92 11.93 15.13
N ARG A 76 -4.24 12.31 13.91
CA ARG A 76 -5.15 13.43 13.62
C ARG A 76 -6.58 13.17 14.04
N ALA A 77 -7.10 11.96 13.86
CA ALA A 77 -8.44 11.62 14.34
C ALA A 77 -8.50 11.61 15.86
N MET A 78 -7.49 11.06 16.55
CA MET A 78 -7.37 11.04 18.01
C MET A 78 -7.20 12.45 18.61
N ALA A 79 -6.54 13.36 17.91
CA ALA A 79 -6.43 14.75 18.35
C ALA A 79 -7.79 15.46 18.43
N ILE A 80 -8.77 15.05 17.63
CA ILE A 80 -10.14 15.58 17.65
C ILE A 80 -11.01 14.80 18.64
N GLU A 81 -10.92 13.47 18.61
CA GLU A 81 -11.70 12.56 19.44
C GLU A 81 -10.83 11.38 19.92
N PRO A 82 -10.35 11.36 21.15
CA PRO A 82 -9.41 10.35 21.66
C PRO A 82 -9.91 8.90 21.52
N SER A 83 -11.21 8.66 21.61
CA SER A 83 -11.77 7.31 21.47
C SER A 83 -11.59 6.71 20.09
N CYS A 84 -11.18 7.50 19.06
CA CYS A 84 -10.76 7.02 17.74
C CYS A 84 -9.54 6.10 17.79
N GLU A 85 -8.81 6.00 18.90
CA GLU A 85 -7.77 5.01 19.14
C GLU A 85 -8.26 3.57 18.82
N ARG A 86 -9.53 3.28 19.14
CA ARG A 86 -10.15 1.96 18.95
C ARG A 86 -10.60 1.70 17.51
N ALA A 87 -10.59 2.69 16.62
CA ALA A 87 -10.88 2.51 15.20
C ALA A 87 -9.77 1.72 14.52
N ILE A 88 -10.15 0.90 13.53
CA ILE A 88 -9.20 0.12 12.75
C ILE A 88 -8.69 0.99 11.60
N ILE A 89 -7.55 1.64 11.80
CA ILE A 89 -6.90 2.48 10.80
C ILE A 89 -5.60 1.80 10.36
N ARG A 90 -5.52 1.32 9.10
CA ARG A 90 -4.44 0.47 8.60
C ARG A 90 -4.21 0.68 7.10
N THR A 91 -3.13 0.09 6.57
CA THR A 91 -3.02 -0.14 5.12
C THR A 91 -3.88 -1.33 4.71
N PHE A 92 -4.21 -1.45 3.42
CA PHE A 92 -4.92 -2.63 2.89
C PHE A 92 -4.23 -3.93 3.29
N HIS A 93 -2.92 -4.04 3.08
CA HIS A 93 -2.15 -5.24 3.42
C HIS A 93 -2.12 -5.51 4.93
N SER A 94 -1.94 -4.48 5.76
CA SER A 94 -2.00 -4.63 7.22
C SER A 94 -3.38 -5.06 7.71
N PHE A 95 -4.44 -4.61 7.05
CA PHE A 95 -5.80 -5.07 7.32
C PHE A 95 -5.96 -6.54 6.90
N GLY A 96 -5.48 -6.90 5.71
CA GLY A 96 -5.52 -8.27 5.21
C GLY A 96 -4.80 -9.25 6.15
N ALA A 97 -3.56 -8.93 6.54
CA ALA A 97 -2.81 -9.74 7.50
C ALA A 97 -3.54 -9.89 8.85
N TRP A 98 -4.10 -8.79 9.37
CA TRP A 98 -4.89 -8.83 10.59
C TRP A 98 -6.16 -9.68 10.45
N PHE A 99 -6.86 -9.57 9.31
CA PHE A 99 -8.07 -10.33 9.02
C PHE A 99 -7.77 -11.83 8.89
N MET A 100 -6.70 -12.18 8.17
CA MET A 100 -6.27 -13.57 7.98
C MET A 100 -5.86 -14.22 9.30
N ARG A 101 -5.07 -13.53 10.15
CA ARG A 101 -4.68 -14.06 11.47
C ARG A 101 -5.89 -14.34 12.37
N ARG A 102 -6.93 -13.53 12.32
CA ARG A 102 -8.16 -13.73 13.10
C ARG A 102 -9.07 -14.83 12.56
N ASN A 103 -8.92 -15.18 11.31
CA ASN A 103 -9.70 -16.21 10.62
C ASN A 103 -8.79 -17.31 10.07
N ALA A 104 -7.63 -17.56 10.71
CA ALA A 104 -6.58 -18.42 10.16
C ALA A 104 -7.10 -19.81 9.78
N ASN A 105 -7.98 -20.40 10.60
CA ASN A 105 -8.60 -21.71 10.31
C ASN A 105 -9.41 -21.72 9.01
N ALA A 106 -10.00 -20.59 8.60
CA ALA A 106 -10.75 -20.50 7.34
C ALA A 106 -9.84 -20.47 6.10
N PHE A 107 -8.54 -20.30 6.32
CA PHE A 107 -7.51 -20.31 5.29
C PHE A 107 -6.60 -21.55 5.37
N ASP A 108 -6.89 -22.52 6.25
CA ASP A 108 -6.02 -23.64 6.56
C ASP A 108 -4.60 -23.19 6.97
N LEU A 109 -4.51 -22.07 7.67
CA LEU A 109 -3.27 -21.47 8.15
C LEU A 109 -3.22 -21.45 9.68
N ARG A 110 -2.00 -21.31 10.22
CA ARG A 110 -1.80 -20.90 11.61
C ARG A 110 -1.81 -19.38 11.71
N SER A 111 -2.09 -18.84 12.89
CA SER A 111 -2.08 -17.37 13.11
C SER A 111 -0.68 -16.75 12.95
N GLU A 112 0.36 -17.56 13.13
CA GLU A 112 1.78 -17.19 13.12
C GLU A 112 2.43 -17.34 11.73
N PHE A 113 1.67 -17.38 10.63
CA PHE A 113 2.23 -17.46 9.28
C PHE A 113 3.20 -16.31 8.98
N SER A 114 4.27 -16.64 8.24
CA SER A 114 5.20 -15.64 7.68
C SER A 114 4.64 -15.02 6.40
N ILE A 115 5.03 -13.78 6.15
CA ILE A 115 4.66 -13.04 4.94
C ILE A 115 5.92 -12.85 4.10
N TYR A 116 5.97 -13.49 2.95
CA TYR A 116 7.10 -13.43 2.03
C TYR A 116 7.12 -12.12 1.25
N ASP A 117 8.29 -11.50 1.18
CA ASP A 117 8.53 -10.33 0.32
C ASP A 117 8.85 -10.77 -1.13
N GLU A 118 9.22 -9.81 -1.99
CA GLU A 118 9.52 -10.08 -3.40
C GLU A 118 10.76 -10.98 -3.54
N ASP A 119 11.79 -10.79 -2.70
CA ASP A 119 13.02 -11.59 -2.69
C ASP A 119 12.71 -13.02 -2.20
N ASP A 120 11.93 -13.16 -1.13
CA ASP A 120 11.51 -14.45 -0.58
C ASP A 120 10.67 -15.23 -1.60
N SER A 121 9.78 -14.54 -2.32
CA SER A 121 8.94 -15.13 -3.37
C SER A 121 9.78 -15.62 -4.55
N ALA A 122 10.79 -14.86 -4.97
CA ALA A 122 11.72 -15.28 -6.03
C ALA A 122 12.56 -16.48 -5.59
N GLU A 123 13.02 -16.49 -4.34
CA GLU A 123 13.76 -17.62 -3.78
C GLU A 123 12.90 -18.88 -3.67
N LEU A 124 11.60 -18.73 -3.34
CA LEU A 124 10.66 -19.84 -3.36
C LEU A 124 10.49 -20.42 -4.76
N VAL A 125 10.34 -19.57 -5.80
CA VAL A 125 10.32 -20.03 -7.21
C VAL A 125 11.59 -20.79 -7.55
N HIS A 126 12.77 -20.28 -7.15
CA HIS A 126 14.05 -20.96 -7.38
C HIS A 126 14.12 -22.31 -6.68
N SER A 127 13.59 -22.44 -5.46
CA SER A 127 13.59 -23.71 -4.74
C SER A 127 12.75 -24.80 -5.41
N ILE A 128 11.68 -24.38 -6.12
CA ILE A 128 10.80 -25.30 -6.86
C ILE A 128 11.41 -25.62 -8.24
N PHE A 129 12.06 -24.66 -8.88
CA PHE A 129 12.63 -24.74 -10.22
C PHE A 129 14.13 -24.36 -10.22
N PRO A 130 15.02 -25.22 -9.69
CA PRO A 130 16.45 -24.88 -9.54
C PRO A 130 17.19 -24.63 -10.88
N ALA A 131 16.59 -25.05 -12.01
CA ALA A 131 17.16 -24.81 -13.35
C ALA A 131 16.93 -23.36 -13.83
N PHE A 132 16.07 -22.59 -13.19
CA PHE A 132 15.81 -21.19 -13.57
C PHE A 132 16.93 -20.28 -13.06
N THR A 133 17.24 -19.27 -13.88
CA THR A 133 18.13 -18.20 -13.44
C THR A 133 17.46 -17.34 -12.35
N LYS A 134 18.26 -16.61 -11.55
CA LYS A 134 17.69 -15.64 -10.57
C LYS A 134 16.77 -14.62 -11.21
N ARG A 135 17.07 -14.23 -12.46
CA ARG A 135 16.23 -13.31 -13.22
C ARG A 135 14.88 -13.93 -13.54
N ASP A 136 14.87 -15.16 -14.08
CA ASP A 136 13.63 -15.88 -14.40
C ASP A 136 12.76 -16.03 -13.15
N CYS A 137 13.37 -16.38 -12.00
CA CYS A 137 12.66 -16.49 -10.72
C CYS A 137 12.01 -15.17 -10.30
N GLY A 138 12.73 -14.04 -10.41
CA GLY A 138 12.19 -12.71 -10.15
C GLY A 138 11.06 -12.34 -11.10
N ASP A 139 11.22 -12.63 -12.39
CA ASP A 139 10.20 -12.34 -13.41
C ASP A 139 8.93 -13.17 -13.15
N TYR A 140 9.03 -14.45 -12.78
CA TYR A 140 7.86 -15.26 -12.42
C TYR A 140 7.22 -14.82 -11.11
N ALA A 141 7.99 -14.50 -10.07
CA ALA A 141 7.46 -13.96 -8.82
C ALA A 141 6.67 -12.67 -9.06
N PHE A 142 7.21 -11.77 -9.88
CA PHE A 142 6.51 -10.56 -10.31
C PHE A 142 5.20 -10.84 -11.05
N LEU A 143 5.19 -11.80 -11.99
CA LEU A 143 3.98 -12.19 -12.73
C LEU A 143 2.92 -12.82 -11.80
N ILE A 144 3.34 -13.61 -10.81
CA ILE A 144 2.44 -14.18 -9.79
C ILE A 144 1.82 -13.07 -8.95
N ALA A 145 2.63 -12.15 -8.43
CA ALA A 145 2.14 -11.00 -7.67
C ALA A 145 1.14 -10.18 -8.49
N LYS A 146 1.45 -9.93 -9.76
CA LYS A 146 0.55 -9.25 -10.68
C LYS A 146 -0.75 -10.02 -10.91
N ALA A 147 -0.72 -11.34 -11.04
CA ALA A 147 -1.93 -12.16 -11.15
C ALA A 147 -2.83 -12.00 -9.91
N LYS A 148 -2.24 -12.00 -8.71
CA LYS A 148 -2.95 -11.77 -7.45
C LYS A 148 -3.58 -10.37 -7.36
N ASP A 149 -2.90 -9.34 -7.84
CA ASP A 149 -3.43 -7.97 -7.93
C ASP A 149 -4.67 -7.86 -8.82
N TYR A 150 -4.74 -8.70 -9.87
CA TYR A 150 -5.92 -8.84 -10.73
C TYR A 150 -6.94 -9.87 -10.22
N CYS A 151 -6.73 -10.40 -9.01
CA CYS A 151 -7.61 -11.41 -8.39
C CYS A 151 -7.71 -12.70 -9.21
N LEU A 152 -6.60 -13.12 -9.82
CA LEU A 152 -6.50 -14.33 -10.64
C LEU A 152 -5.70 -15.41 -9.90
N SER A 153 -6.33 -16.57 -9.71
CA SER A 153 -5.68 -17.79 -9.22
C SER A 153 -5.06 -18.59 -10.38
N PRO A 154 -4.25 -19.62 -10.12
CA PRO A 154 -3.71 -20.50 -11.18
C PRO A 154 -4.80 -21.08 -12.10
N ASP A 155 -5.99 -21.37 -11.55
CA ASP A 155 -7.11 -21.97 -12.31
C ASP A 155 -7.96 -20.94 -13.06
N SER A 156 -7.67 -19.65 -12.90
CA SER A 156 -8.47 -18.60 -13.53
C SER A 156 -8.40 -18.71 -15.07
N PRO A 157 -9.56 -18.65 -15.78
CA PRO A 157 -9.59 -18.76 -17.24
C PRO A 157 -8.87 -17.58 -17.92
N ASN A 158 -8.81 -16.43 -17.27
CA ASN A 158 -8.22 -15.21 -17.81
C ASN A 158 -6.74 -15.02 -17.43
N LEU A 159 -6.05 -16.07 -16.95
CA LEU A 159 -4.65 -15.97 -16.55
C LEU A 159 -3.72 -15.57 -17.71
N ASP A 160 -4.09 -15.86 -18.94
CA ASP A 160 -3.39 -15.47 -20.16
C ASP A 160 -3.29 -13.95 -20.37
N PHE A 161 -4.14 -13.19 -19.66
CA PHE A 161 -4.03 -11.73 -19.62
C PHE A 161 -2.74 -11.27 -18.90
N ILE A 162 -2.25 -12.05 -17.95
CA ILE A 162 -1.02 -11.77 -17.21
C ILE A 162 0.20 -12.26 -17.98
N SER A 163 0.16 -13.53 -18.43
CA SER A 163 1.24 -14.14 -19.19
C SER A 163 0.69 -15.22 -20.12
N ARG A 164 1.11 -15.13 -21.40
CA ARG A 164 0.83 -16.17 -22.42
C ARG A 164 1.87 -17.29 -22.44
N HIS A 165 2.85 -17.26 -21.52
CA HIS A 165 3.85 -18.30 -21.43
C HIS A 165 3.18 -19.62 -21.04
N PRO A 166 3.33 -20.73 -21.79
CA PRO A 166 2.58 -21.97 -21.57
C PRO A 166 2.84 -22.60 -20.19
N GLU A 167 4.04 -22.40 -19.64
CA GLU A 167 4.42 -22.92 -18.32
C GLU A 167 3.94 -22.05 -17.15
N PHE A 168 3.46 -20.83 -17.40
CA PHE A 168 3.15 -19.89 -16.30
C PHE A 168 2.11 -20.45 -15.34
N ARG A 169 1.06 -21.06 -15.86
CA ARG A 169 0.00 -21.67 -15.02
C ARG A 169 0.58 -22.76 -14.13
N ARG A 170 1.43 -23.65 -14.67
CA ARG A 170 2.10 -24.71 -13.91
C ARG A 170 3.03 -24.15 -12.85
N ILE A 171 3.81 -23.12 -13.18
CA ILE A 171 4.74 -22.46 -12.25
C ILE A 171 3.95 -21.80 -11.12
N TYR A 172 2.88 -21.08 -11.43
CA TYR A 172 2.05 -20.42 -10.43
C TYR A 172 1.36 -21.44 -9.53
N SER A 173 0.80 -22.54 -10.06
CA SER A 173 0.21 -23.61 -9.24
C SER A 173 1.25 -24.23 -8.30
N ALA A 174 2.42 -24.60 -8.79
CA ALA A 174 3.48 -25.17 -7.97
C ALA A 174 3.97 -24.20 -6.87
N TYR A 175 4.04 -22.90 -7.19
CA TYR A 175 4.36 -21.86 -6.21
C TYR A 175 3.30 -21.79 -5.10
N GLU A 176 2.01 -21.76 -5.44
CA GLU A 176 0.92 -21.75 -4.45
C GLU A 176 0.95 -22.99 -3.57
N ASP A 177 1.07 -24.18 -4.18
CA ASP A 177 1.12 -25.45 -3.44
C ASP A 177 2.28 -25.45 -2.43
N ARG A 178 3.45 -24.97 -2.86
CA ARG A 178 4.61 -24.88 -1.98
C ARG A 178 4.42 -23.88 -0.86
N LEU A 179 3.92 -22.67 -1.18
CA LEU A 179 3.67 -21.62 -0.21
C LEU A 179 2.66 -22.06 0.85
N ARG A 180 1.57 -22.75 0.45
CA ARG A 180 0.56 -23.32 1.38
C ARG A 180 1.12 -24.47 2.21
N SER A 181 1.93 -25.35 1.61
CA SER A 181 2.51 -26.47 2.35
C SER A 181 3.43 -26.03 3.50
N THR A 182 4.07 -24.88 3.37
CA THR A 182 4.89 -24.27 4.43
C THR A 182 4.07 -23.43 5.41
N GLY A 183 2.76 -23.25 5.15
CA GLY A 183 1.87 -22.45 5.98
C GLY A 183 2.16 -20.96 5.91
N ASN A 184 2.70 -20.47 4.80
CA ASN A 184 3.07 -19.07 4.59
C ASN A 184 2.19 -18.41 3.53
N VAL A 185 2.30 -17.09 3.44
CA VAL A 185 1.60 -16.24 2.48
C VAL A 185 2.57 -15.21 1.89
N ASP A 186 2.25 -14.69 0.72
CA ASP A 186 2.95 -13.53 0.17
C ASP A 186 2.10 -12.24 0.28
N PHE A 187 2.66 -11.12 -0.17
CA PHE A 187 1.95 -9.83 -0.12
C PHE A 187 0.64 -9.83 -0.91
N GLY A 188 0.58 -10.49 -2.07
CA GLY A 188 -0.63 -10.58 -2.90
C GLY A 188 -1.74 -11.34 -2.19
N ASP A 189 -1.40 -12.38 -1.43
CA ASP A 189 -2.33 -13.18 -0.65
C ASP A 189 -3.07 -12.38 0.41
N LEU A 190 -2.42 -11.38 1.00
CA LEU A 190 -3.03 -10.55 2.04
C LEU A 190 -4.28 -9.81 1.56
N ILE A 191 -4.44 -9.66 0.25
CA ILE A 191 -5.62 -9.03 -0.36
C ILE A 191 -6.49 -10.08 -1.05
N LEU A 192 -5.88 -10.93 -1.86
CA LEU A 192 -6.59 -11.94 -2.66
C LEU A 192 -7.38 -12.92 -1.78
N MET A 193 -6.71 -13.53 -0.79
CA MET A 193 -7.35 -14.56 0.04
C MET A 193 -8.53 -14.03 0.86
N PRO A 194 -8.43 -12.87 1.56
CA PRO A 194 -9.59 -12.25 2.20
C PRO A 194 -10.73 -11.93 1.24
N ALA A 195 -10.42 -11.41 0.03
CA ALA A 195 -11.45 -11.11 -0.96
C ALA A 195 -12.21 -12.38 -1.38
N LEU A 196 -11.48 -13.46 -1.71
CA LEU A 196 -12.07 -14.73 -2.11
C LEU A 196 -12.83 -15.43 -0.96
N LEU A 197 -12.32 -15.38 0.27
CA LEU A 197 -13.02 -15.94 1.43
C LEU A 197 -14.35 -15.24 1.66
N LEU A 198 -14.35 -13.89 1.67
CA LEU A 198 -15.55 -13.11 1.86
C LEU A 198 -16.55 -13.27 0.69
N GLU A 199 -16.08 -13.58 -0.51
CA GLU A 199 -16.94 -13.88 -1.66
C GLU A 199 -17.60 -15.25 -1.51
N LYS A 200 -16.88 -16.25 -1.01
CA LYS A 200 -17.31 -17.64 -0.89
C LYS A 200 -18.11 -17.92 0.40
N ASP A 201 -17.66 -17.38 1.53
CA ASP A 201 -18.26 -17.65 2.85
C ASP A 201 -19.18 -16.49 3.29
N GLU A 202 -20.48 -16.73 3.15
CA GLU A 202 -21.50 -15.74 3.52
C GLU A 202 -21.53 -15.47 5.03
N THR A 203 -21.25 -16.45 5.86
CA THR A 203 -21.25 -16.31 7.34
C THR A 203 -20.16 -15.38 7.79
N ILE A 204 -18.93 -15.59 7.30
CA ILE A 204 -17.78 -14.74 7.60
C ILE A 204 -18.01 -13.34 7.02
N ARG A 205 -18.53 -13.24 5.78
CA ARG A 205 -18.87 -11.97 5.14
C ARG A 205 -19.88 -11.17 5.97
N ASN A 206 -20.97 -11.77 6.39
CA ASN A 206 -22.02 -11.09 7.15
C ASN A 206 -21.52 -10.66 8.53
N ARG A 207 -20.77 -11.50 9.24
CA ARG A 207 -20.10 -11.13 10.49
C ARG A 207 -19.13 -9.95 10.32
N THR A 208 -18.38 -9.93 9.24
CA THR A 208 -17.44 -8.85 8.93
C THR A 208 -18.16 -7.54 8.63
N ARG A 209 -19.25 -7.58 7.86
CA ARG A 209 -20.12 -6.42 7.58
C ARG A 209 -20.83 -5.88 8.81
N GLN A 210 -21.27 -6.76 9.71
CA GLN A 210 -21.84 -6.34 11.01
C GLN A 210 -20.80 -5.63 11.87
N ARG A 211 -19.56 -6.06 11.82
CA ARG A 211 -18.45 -5.42 12.54
C ARG A 211 -18.10 -4.06 11.95
N PHE A 212 -17.90 -3.98 10.63
CA PHE A 212 -17.46 -2.76 9.95
C PHE A 212 -18.64 -2.05 9.29
N ARG A 213 -19.26 -1.16 10.09
CA ARG A 213 -20.41 -0.36 9.63
C ARG A 213 -19.99 0.88 8.84
N VAL A 214 -18.75 1.31 9.02
CA VAL A 214 -18.15 2.45 8.31
C VAL A 214 -16.82 2.02 7.72
N ILE A 215 -16.67 2.23 6.43
CA ILE A 215 -15.45 1.95 5.68
C ILE A 215 -15.02 3.25 5.00
N LEU A 216 -13.79 3.70 5.29
CA LEU A 216 -13.19 4.86 4.65
C LEU A 216 -11.93 4.44 3.91
N VAL A 217 -11.76 4.94 2.69
CA VAL A 217 -10.61 4.62 1.85
C VAL A 217 -9.95 5.91 1.39
N ASP A 218 -8.67 6.07 1.70
CA ASP A 218 -7.87 7.18 1.19
C ASP A 218 -7.04 6.75 -0.03
N GLU A 219 -6.69 7.70 -0.90
CA GLU A 219 -5.93 7.50 -2.15
C GLU A 219 -6.54 6.39 -3.05
N TYR A 220 -7.87 6.37 -3.15
CA TYR A 220 -8.61 5.30 -3.80
C TYR A 220 -8.26 5.10 -5.29
N GLN A 221 -7.74 6.11 -5.98
CA GLN A 221 -7.27 6.02 -7.36
C GLN A 221 -6.10 5.05 -7.55
N ASP A 222 -5.38 4.72 -6.47
CA ASP A 222 -4.23 3.83 -6.50
C ASP A 222 -4.58 2.37 -6.16
N SER A 223 -5.87 2.08 -5.95
CA SER A 223 -6.34 0.73 -5.66
C SER A 223 -6.25 -0.20 -6.88
N ASN A 224 -5.82 -1.46 -6.64
CA ASN A 224 -5.86 -2.53 -7.64
C ASN A 224 -7.21 -3.27 -7.66
N ILE A 225 -7.36 -4.22 -8.57
CA ILE A 225 -8.61 -4.98 -8.73
C ILE A 225 -8.92 -5.84 -7.50
N ALA A 226 -7.91 -6.47 -6.89
CA ALA A 226 -8.13 -7.30 -5.71
C ALA A 226 -8.61 -6.46 -4.50
N GLN A 227 -8.03 -5.26 -4.30
CA GLN A 227 -8.48 -4.31 -3.28
C GLN A 227 -9.91 -3.82 -3.53
N PHE A 228 -10.24 -3.54 -4.77
CA PHE A 228 -11.60 -3.18 -5.15
C PHE A 228 -12.60 -4.32 -4.84
N ARG A 229 -12.27 -5.57 -5.22
CA ARG A 229 -13.11 -6.74 -4.90
C ARG A 229 -13.25 -6.94 -3.40
N LEU A 230 -12.17 -6.79 -2.63
CA LEU A 230 -12.21 -6.84 -1.17
C LEU A 230 -13.20 -5.80 -0.61
N LEU A 231 -13.15 -4.55 -1.08
CA LEU A 231 -14.06 -3.50 -0.66
C LEU A 231 -15.52 -3.81 -1.02
N GLN A 232 -15.80 -4.40 -2.19
CA GLN A 232 -17.15 -4.83 -2.56
C GLN A 232 -17.71 -5.90 -1.59
N GLN A 233 -16.86 -6.80 -1.10
CA GLN A 233 -17.28 -7.80 -0.12
C GLN A 233 -17.48 -7.19 1.28
N LEU A 234 -16.66 -6.24 1.68
CA LEU A 234 -16.75 -5.54 2.96
C LEU A 234 -17.96 -4.59 3.02
N ALA A 235 -18.23 -3.86 1.95
CA ALA A 235 -19.31 -2.89 1.89
C ALA A 235 -20.68 -3.57 1.76
N GLY A 236 -21.39 -3.70 2.88
CA GLY A 236 -22.76 -4.18 2.91
C GLY A 236 -23.78 -3.09 2.52
N PRO A 237 -25.08 -3.45 2.32
CA PRO A 237 -26.11 -2.48 1.96
C PRO A 237 -26.26 -1.37 3.02
N ASP A 238 -26.14 -1.70 4.29
CA ASP A 238 -26.33 -0.79 5.42
C ASP A 238 -25.03 -0.14 5.91
N SER A 239 -23.88 -0.43 5.30
CA SER A 239 -22.61 0.18 5.68
C SER A 239 -22.40 1.50 4.95
N MET A 240 -21.77 2.45 5.64
CA MET A 240 -21.24 3.65 5.00
C MET A 240 -19.91 3.32 4.32
N LEU A 241 -19.81 3.54 3.01
CA LEU A 241 -18.56 3.48 2.26
C LEU A 241 -18.21 4.87 1.74
N CYS A 242 -17.13 5.43 2.24
CA CYS A 242 -16.60 6.72 1.83
C CYS A 242 -15.22 6.51 1.20
N VAL A 243 -15.05 6.87 -0.06
CA VAL A 243 -13.76 6.83 -0.74
C VAL A 243 -13.29 8.24 -1.07
N VAL A 244 -12.00 8.51 -0.88
CA VAL A 244 -11.36 9.77 -1.18
C VAL A 244 -10.25 9.50 -2.21
N GLY A 245 -10.19 10.29 -3.26
CA GLY A 245 -9.16 10.10 -4.27
C GLY A 245 -9.09 11.22 -5.28
N ASP A 246 -8.11 11.11 -6.15
CA ASP A 246 -7.81 12.03 -7.24
C ASP A 246 -7.50 11.24 -8.51
N ASP A 247 -8.45 11.20 -9.44
CA ASP A 247 -8.29 10.48 -10.71
C ASP A 247 -7.11 11.00 -11.56
N ASP A 248 -6.68 12.26 -11.37
CA ASP A 248 -5.52 12.85 -12.05
C ASP A 248 -4.17 12.46 -11.39
N GLN A 249 -4.18 11.88 -10.19
CA GLN A 249 -2.98 11.44 -9.46
C GLN A 249 -2.74 9.92 -9.52
N SER A 250 -3.44 9.16 -10.32
CA SER A 250 -3.22 7.72 -10.49
C SER A 250 -1.92 7.46 -11.26
N ILE A 251 -0.79 7.35 -10.54
CA ILE A 251 0.54 7.15 -11.12
C ILE A 251 1.14 5.77 -10.81
N TYR A 252 0.40 4.88 -10.13
CA TYR A 252 0.85 3.54 -9.73
C TYR A 252 0.32 2.42 -10.65
N ARG A 253 -0.03 2.73 -11.91
CA ARG A 253 -0.48 1.71 -12.88
C ARG A 253 0.53 0.57 -13.07
N PHE A 254 1.83 0.88 -13.00
CA PHE A 254 2.91 -0.11 -13.07
C PHE A 254 2.94 -1.08 -11.87
N ARG A 255 2.24 -0.74 -10.76
CA ARG A 255 1.99 -1.57 -9.58
C ARG A 255 0.57 -2.13 -9.53
N GLY A 256 -0.11 -2.24 -10.69
CA GLY A 256 -1.45 -2.82 -10.76
C GLY A 256 -2.59 -1.86 -10.37
N ALA A 257 -2.33 -0.58 -10.07
CA ALA A 257 -3.40 0.38 -9.83
C ALA A 257 -4.30 0.52 -11.07
N GLU A 258 -5.59 0.56 -10.84
CA GLU A 258 -6.60 0.64 -11.90
C GLU A 258 -7.50 1.88 -11.68
N VAL A 259 -7.19 2.94 -12.42
CA VAL A 259 -7.96 4.21 -12.34
C VAL A 259 -9.46 4.02 -12.61
N LYS A 260 -9.84 2.97 -13.34
CA LYS A 260 -11.25 2.64 -13.58
C LYS A 260 -12.02 2.37 -12.29
N ASN A 261 -11.33 1.98 -11.19
CA ASN A 261 -11.99 1.77 -9.90
C ASN A 261 -12.67 3.06 -9.40
N ILE A 262 -11.96 4.20 -9.43
CA ILE A 262 -12.53 5.49 -9.01
C ILE A 262 -13.53 6.01 -10.04
N LEU A 263 -13.24 5.88 -11.34
CA LEU A 263 -14.12 6.34 -12.42
C LEU A 263 -15.46 5.60 -12.44
N ASN A 264 -15.46 4.32 -12.13
CA ASN A 264 -16.64 3.48 -12.12
C ASN A 264 -17.31 3.36 -10.74
N PHE A 265 -16.74 3.96 -9.70
CA PHE A 265 -17.29 3.87 -8.35
C PHE A 265 -18.79 4.21 -8.28
N PRO A 266 -19.28 5.32 -8.89
CA PRO A 266 -20.70 5.66 -8.86
C PRO A 266 -21.59 4.69 -9.65
N LYS A 267 -21.02 3.94 -10.60
CA LYS A 267 -21.77 2.93 -11.39
C LYS A 267 -21.90 1.61 -10.63
N VAL A 268 -20.86 1.25 -9.85
CA VAL A 268 -20.82 0.01 -9.07
C VAL A 268 -21.58 0.15 -7.75
N PHE A 269 -21.45 1.30 -7.12
CA PHE A 269 -22.15 1.61 -5.88
C PHE A 269 -23.24 2.64 -6.16
N ALA A 270 -24.49 2.13 -6.29
CA ALA A 270 -25.65 2.98 -6.56
C ALA A 270 -25.83 4.06 -5.47
N ASP A 271 -26.52 5.14 -5.81
CA ASP A 271 -26.82 6.29 -4.92
C ASP A 271 -25.57 6.97 -4.33
N THR A 272 -24.44 6.89 -5.04
CA THR A 272 -23.21 7.56 -4.63
C THR A 272 -23.35 9.09 -4.74
N ARG A 273 -23.18 9.78 -3.59
CA ARG A 273 -22.95 11.22 -3.57
C ARG A 273 -21.51 11.51 -3.99
N ILE A 274 -21.31 12.40 -4.95
CA ILE A 274 -19.99 12.90 -5.36
C ILE A 274 -19.83 14.31 -4.81
N ILE A 275 -18.79 14.53 -3.99
CA ILE A 275 -18.43 15.87 -3.51
C ILE A 275 -17.04 16.20 -4.04
N ARG A 276 -16.89 17.37 -4.66
CA ARG A 276 -15.62 17.85 -5.24
C ARG A 276 -14.97 18.84 -4.31
N LEU A 277 -13.69 18.58 -3.97
CA LEU A 277 -12.86 19.54 -3.24
C LEU A 277 -11.93 20.22 -4.25
N GLU A 278 -12.23 21.47 -4.59
CA GLU A 278 -11.54 22.21 -5.65
C GLU A 278 -10.69 23.37 -5.12
N ARG A 279 -10.87 23.79 -3.87
CA ARG A 279 -10.05 24.85 -3.26
C ARG A 279 -8.69 24.30 -2.84
N ASN A 280 -7.64 24.77 -3.50
CA ASN A 280 -6.26 24.36 -3.20
C ASN A 280 -5.59 25.32 -2.22
N TYR A 281 -5.11 24.77 -1.12
CA TYR A 281 -4.43 25.51 -0.03
C TYR A 281 -2.90 25.39 -0.09
N ARG A 282 -2.37 24.59 -1.01
CA ARG A 282 -0.94 24.27 -1.09
C ARG A 282 -0.21 25.18 -2.05
N SER A 283 -0.71 25.36 -3.26
CA SER A 283 -0.01 25.95 -4.40
C SER A 283 -0.62 27.26 -4.83
N HIS A 284 0.19 28.10 -5.49
CA HIS A 284 -0.28 29.28 -6.20
C HIS A 284 -0.90 28.92 -7.55
N GLN A 285 -1.74 29.79 -8.10
CA GLN A 285 -2.52 29.52 -9.33
C GLN A 285 -1.63 29.15 -10.52
N ALA A 286 -0.50 29.83 -10.71
CA ALA A 286 0.39 29.54 -11.85
C ALA A 286 0.94 28.10 -11.87
N ILE A 287 1.09 27.47 -10.70
CA ILE A 287 1.48 26.04 -10.58
C ILE A 287 0.30 25.16 -10.95
N LEU A 288 -0.90 25.49 -10.49
CA LEU A 288 -2.12 24.75 -10.81
C LEU A 288 -2.46 24.81 -12.30
N ASP A 289 -2.29 25.98 -12.92
CA ASP A 289 -2.53 26.18 -14.35
C ASP A 289 -1.58 25.30 -15.19
N LEU A 290 -0.29 25.24 -14.82
CA LEU A 290 0.67 24.35 -15.48
C LEU A 290 0.28 22.87 -15.28
N ALA A 291 -0.05 22.46 -14.07
CA ALA A 291 -0.49 21.10 -13.80
C ALA A 291 -1.77 20.77 -14.59
N HIS A 292 -2.74 21.70 -14.62
CA HIS A 292 -3.97 21.53 -15.38
C HIS A 292 -3.71 21.36 -16.88
N SER A 293 -2.77 22.13 -17.47
CA SER A 293 -2.42 22.01 -18.89
C SER A 293 -1.90 20.63 -19.28
N ILE A 294 -1.36 19.86 -18.31
CA ILE A 294 -0.89 18.49 -18.52
C ILE A 294 -2.07 17.51 -18.35
N VAL A 295 -2.80 17.59 -17.23
CA VAL A 295 -3.83 16.62 -16.90
C VAL A 295 -5.07 16.72 -17.79
N VAL A 296 -5.29 17.84 -18.47
CA VAL A 296 -6.39 17.99 -19.44
C VAL A 296 -6.31 16.99 -20.60
N HIS A 297 -5.12 16.47 -20.89
CA HIS A 297 -4.90 15.45 -21.93
C HIS A 297 -5.23 14.03 -21.45
N ASN A 298 -5.50 13.82 -20.17
CA ASN A 298 -5.93 12.52 -19.67
C ASN A 298 -7.36 12.22 -20.15
N GLU A 299 -7.58 11.02 -20.65
CA GLU A 299 -8.90 10.52 -21.05
C GLU A 299 -9.71 10.08 -19.80
N ASN A 300 -11.03 10.11 -19.92
CA ASN A 300 -11.98 9.57 -18.94
C ASN A 300 -11.84 10.16 -17.52
N ARG A 301 -11.77 11.48 -17.39
CA ARG A 301 -11.72 12.20 -16.11
C ARG A 301 -13.13 12.42 -15.53
N LEU A 302 -13.23 12.41 -14.19
CA LEU A 302 -14.44 12.83 -13.49
C LEU A 302 -14.61 14.35 -13.47
N GLY A 303 -13.58 15.10 -13.82
CA GLY A 303 -13.55 16.55 -13.97
C GLY A 303 -13.57 17.30 -12.63
N LYS A 304 -12.56 18.12 -12.42
CA LYS A 304 -12.44 19.10 -11.33
C LYS A 304 -11.55 20.25 -11.78
N ASN A 305 -11.76 21.44 -11.19
CA ASN A 305 -10.97 22.62 -11.45
C ASN A 305 -10.38 23.12 -10.14
N LEU A 306 -9.04 23.09 -10.03
CA LEU A 306 -8.36 23.55 -8.83
C LEU A 306 -8.21 25.07 -8.82
N LEU A 307 -8.68 25.70 -7.74
CA LEU A 307 -8.59 27.13 -7.51
C LEU A 307 -7.67 27.41 -6.33
N ALA A 308 -6.59 28.14 -6.56
CA ALA A 308 -5.68 28.53 -5.49
C ALA A 308 -6.35 29.48 -4.50
N THR A 309 -6.20 29.19 -3.21
CA THR A 309 -6.56 30.12 -2.13
C THR A 309 -5.41 31.07 -1.76
N ARG A 310 -4.19 30.76 -2.24
CA ARG A 310 -2.98 31.56 -2.01
C ARG A 310 -2.79 32.56 -3.14
N PRO A 311 -2.78 33.88 -2.85
CA PRO A 311 -2.56 34.89 -3.87
C PRO A 311 -1.11 34.91 -4.37
N GLY A 312 -0.89 35.51 -5.54
CA GLY A 312 0.45 35.73 -6.11
C GLY A 312 1.10 34.42 -6.62
N GLY A 313 2.42 34.39 -6.55
CA GLY A 313 3.25 33.27 -7.00
C GLY A 313 3.91 33.49 -8.36
N ASN A 314 5.13 32.94 -8.50
CA ASN A 314 5.88 33.00 -9.73
C ASN A 314 5.44 31.89 -10.69
N LYS A 315 5.56 32.11 -11.97
CA LYS A 315 5.38 31.08 -12.98
C LYS A 315 6.47 30.01 -12.82
N PRO A 316 6.13 28.71 -12.96
CA PRO A 316 7.11 27.64 -13.07
C PRO A 316 8.10 27.91 -14.21
N LYS A 317 9.36 27.49 -14.01
CA LYS A 317 10.43 27.65 -15.01
C LYS A 317 10.86 26.27 -15.51
N ILE A 318 11.23 26.19 -16.78
CA ILE A 318 11.84 25.01 -17.39
C ILE A 318 13.28 25.36 -17.72
N ALA A 319 14.23 24.52 -17.28
CA ALA A 319 15.62 24.63 -17.65
C ALA A 319 16.00 23.39 -18.49
N PHE A 320 16.73 23.61 -19.59
CA PHE A 320 17.29 22.54 -20.42
C PHE A 320 18.80 22.52 -20.15
N LEU A 321 19.31 21.37 -19.80
CA LEU A 321 20.68 21.16 -19.37
C LEU A 321 21.26 19.98 -20.15
N ASP A 322 22.56 19.94 -20.39
CA ASP A 322 23.18 18.99 -21.31
C ASP A 322 23.41 17.61 -20.63
N ASP A 323 23.67 17.62 -19.32
CA ASP A 323 23.98 16.40 -18.57
C ASP A 323 23.53 16.49 -17.10
N GLN A 324 23.69 15.37 -16.38
CA GLN A 324 23.30 15.25 -14.98
C GLN A 324 24.16 16.13 -14.03
N ASP A 325 25.44 16.32 -14.31
CA ASP A 325 26.30 17.14 -13.46
C ASP A 325 25.89 18.62 -13.54
N GLN A 326 25.56 19.11 -14.73
CA GLN A 326 24.99 20.45 -14.92
C GLN A 326 23.63 20.60 -14.23
N GLU A 327 22.78 19.56 -14.26
CA GLU A 327 21.50 19.55 -13.52
C GLU A 327 21.73 19.73 -12.02
N ILE A 328 22.67 19.01 -11.45
CA ILE A 328 22.98 19.08 -10.03
C ILE A 328 23.60 20.43 -9.64
N GLU A 329 24.52 20.96 -10.45
CA GLU A 329 25.09 22.31 -10.26
C GLU A 329 24.02 23.38 -10.31
N PHE A 330 23.11 23.30 -11.27
CA PHE A 330 21.96 24.20 -11.39
C PHE A 330 21.06 24.14 -10.16
N CYS A 331 20.71 22.94 -9.70
CA CYS A 331 19.92 22.74 -8.47
C CYS A 331 20.66 23.33 -7.24
N ALA A 332 21.98 23.10 -7.14
CA ALA A 332 22.81 23.66 -6.08
C ALA A 332 22.82 25.19 -6.09
N HIS A 333 22.95 25.78 -7.28
CA HIS A 333 22.90 27.24 -7.46
C HIS A 333 21.55 27.82 -7.00
N ILE A 334 20.42 27.24 -7.45
CA ILE A 334 19.09 27.68 -7.05
C ILE A 334 18.88 27.54 -5.54
N ALA A 335 19.33 26.44 -4.97
CA ALA A 335 19.22 26.19 -3.53
C ALA A 335 19.99 27.22 -2.70
N ARG A 336 21.24 27.51 -3.06
CA ARG A 336 22.03 28.57 -2.43
C ARG A 336 21.42 29.95 -2.59
N GLN A 337 20.89 30.26 -3.78
CA GLN A 337 20.23 31.53 -4.02
C GLN A 337 18.97 31.70 -3.16
N HIS A 338 18.18 30.63 -2.97
CA HIS A 338 17.04 30.64 -2.07
C HIS A 338 17.45 30.96 -0.64
N VAL A 339 18.47 30.30 -0.12
CA VAL A 339 18.95 30.51 1.26
C VAL A 339 19.57 31.90 1.42
N LYS A 340 20.31 32.40 0.42
CA LYS A 340 20.84 33.78 0.41
C LYS A 340 19.74 34.84 0.47
N ASN A 341 18.54 34.54 -0.07
CA ASN A 341 17.36 35.40 -0.06
C ASN A 341 16.45 35.09 1.16
N GLU A 342 17.05 34.77 2.31
CA GLU A 342 16.35 34.54 3.59
C GLU A 342 15.47 33.29 3.65
N GLY A 343 15.53 32.40 2.66
CA GLY A 343 14.91 31.09 2.71
C GLY A 343 15.73 30.09 3.53
N ALA A 344 15.18 28.91 3.79
CA ALA A 344 15.86 27.85 4.52
C ALA A 344 16.04 26.59 3.65
N TRP A 345 17.10 25.82 3.88
CA TRP A 345 17.34 24.54 3.18
C TRP A 345 16.15 23.59 3.24
N LYS A 346 15.43 23.56 4.37
CA LYS A 346 14.24 22.72 4.58
C LYS A 346 13.05 23.08 3.70
N ASP A 347 13.09 24.24 3.03
CA ASP A 347 12.00 24.70 2.17
C ASP A 347 12.16 24.17 0.73
N ILE A 348 13.27 23.47 0.45
CA ILE A 348 13.62 22.98 -0.88
C ILE A 348 13.43 21.46 -0.93
N ALA A 349 12.81 20.99 -2.00
CA ALA A 349 12.72 19.57 -2.32
C ALA A 349 13.13 19.34 -3.79
N ILE A 350 13.94 18.32 -4.03
CA ILE A 350 14.30 17.84 -5.35
C ILE A 350 13.62 16.50 -5.56
N LEU A 351 12.80 16.39 -6.63
CA LEU A 351 12.09 15.17 -6.97
C LEU A 351 12.69 14.58 -8.25
N TYR A 352 12.90 13.28 -8.25
CA TYR A 352 13.44 12.55 -9.39
C TYR A 352 12.64 11.26 -9.61
N ARG A 353 12.76 10.66 -10.80
CA ARG A 353 11.96 9.49 -11.20
C ARG A 353 12.51 8.18 -10.63
N THR A 354 13.82 8.03 -10.55
CA THR A 354 14.49 6.79 -10.13
C THR A 354 15.51 7.04 -9.04
N ASN A 355 15.70 6.08 -8.13
CA ASN A 355 16.69 6.19 -7.05
C ASN A 355 18.13 6.33 -7.58
N ALA A 356 18.44 5.80 -8.77
CA ALA A 356 19.76 5.96 -9.37
C ALA A 356 20.15 7.44 -9.57
N GLN A 357 19.17 8.32 -9.78
CA GLN A 357 19.42 9.75 -9.95
C GLN A 357 19.93 10.42 -8.66
N SER A 358 19.65 9.85 -7.47
CA SER A 358 20.13 10.40 -6.20
C SER A 358 21.64 10.35 -6.07
N LEU A 359 22.29 9.34 -6.68
CA LEU A 359 23.74 9.13 -6.56
C LEU A 359 24.57 10.34 -6.99
N GLY A 360 24.14 11.04 -8.05
CA GLY A 360 24.80 12.25 -8.49
C GLY A 360 24.70 13.38 -7.46
N PHE A 361 23.52 13.58 -6.86
CA PHE A 361 23.31 14.56 -5.78
C PHE A 361 24.13 14.21 -4.52
N GLU A 362 24.18 12.94 -4.14
CA GLU A 362 24.97 12.45 -3.02
C GLU A 362 26.47 12.69 -3.20
N ARG A 363 26.96 12.62 -4.45
CA ARG A 363 28.36 12.88 -4.79
C ARG A 363 28.69 14.36 -4.75
N LEU A 364 27.86 15.23 -5.31
CA LEU A 364 28.20 16.65 -5.56
C LEU A 364 27.73 17.61 -4.45
N PHE A 365 26.59 17.34 -3.77
CA PHE A 365 26.09 18.26 -2.73
C PHE A 365 27.05 18.43 -1.55
N PRO A 366 27.76 17.38 -1.07
CA PRO A 366 28.80 17.58 -0.05
C PRO A 366 29.98 18.50 -0.51
N GLN A 367 30.35 18.41 -1.80
CA GLN A 367 31.40 19.28 -2.36
C GLN A 367 30.94 20.74 -2.44
N PHE A 368 29.65 20.96 -2.49
CA PHE A 368 29.03 22.29 -2.50
C PHE A 368 28.61 22.77 -1.11
N ASP A 369 28.94 22.07 -0.02
CA ASP A 369 28.49 22.36 1.34
C ASP A 369 26.97 22.54 1.46
N ILE A 370 26.20 21.73 0.71
CA ILE A 370 24.74 21.75 0.75
C ILE A 370 24.25 20.63 1.66
N PRO A 371 23.59 20.93 2.78
CA PRO A 371 22.99 19.91 3.62
C PRO A 371 21.78 19.28 2.90
N TYR A 372 21.71 17.95 2.87
CA TYR A 372 20.62 17.23 2.22
C TYR A 372 20.19 16.03 3.04
N ARG A 373 18.99 15.54 2.73
CA ARG A 373 18.46 14.28 3.24
C ARG A 373 17.79 13.52 2.10
N ILE A 374 18.17 12.27 1.89
CA ILE A 374 17.49 11.40 0.93
C ILE A 374 16.29 10.74 1.61
N VAL A 375 15.18 10.78 0.91
CA VAL A 375 13.96 10.10 1.32
C VAL A 375 13.76 8.90 0.40
N GLY A 376 13.68 7.69 0.96
CA GLY A 376 13.56 6.44 0.20
C GLY A 376 14.85 5.67 0.02
N ALA A 377 15.94 6.02 0.72
CA ALA A 377 17.14 5.18 0.84
C ALA A 377 16.79 3.81 1.44
N VAL A 378 17.69 2.82 1.24
CA VAL A 378 17.57 1.44 1.74
C VAL A 378 16.97 1.44 3.15
N ARG A 379 15.82 0.83 3.30
CA ARG A 379 15.11 0.81 4.57
C ARG A 379 15.90 -0.01 5.58
N PHE A 380 15.86 0.36 6.86
CA PHE A 380 16.52 -0.34 7.96
C PHE A 380 16.29 -1.86 7.91
N TYR A 381 15.07 -2.28 7.64
CA TYR A 381 14.68 -3.69 7.56
C TYR A 381 15.18 -4.43 6.29
N GLU A 382 15.69 -3.72 5.30
CA GLU A 382 16.25 -4.31 4.07
C GLU A 382 17.75 -4.61 4.21
N ARG A 383 18.38 -4.17 5.29
CA ARG A 383 19.79 -4.47 5.59
C ARG A 383 19.95 -5.95 5.89
N GLU A 384 21.06 -6.54 5.39
CA GLU A 384 21.29 -7.99 5.47
C GLU A 384 21.29 -8.48 6.92
N GLU A 385 22.01 -7.80 7.81
CA GLU A 385 22.09 -8.13 9.23
C GLU A 385 20.73 -8.08 9.94
N ILE A 386 19.85 -7.18 9.53
CA ILE A 386 18.51 -7.07 10.09
C ILE A 386 17.61 -8.18 9.55
N LYS A 387 17.67 -8.46 8.23
CA LYS A 387 16.96 -9.60 7.62
C LYS A 387 17.38 -10.93 8.28
N ASP A 388 18.65 -11.11 8.63
CA ASP A 388 19.15 -12.30 9.33
C ASP A 388 18.54 -12.44 10.73
N MET A 389 18.53 -11.35 11.50
CA MET A 389 17.90 -11.37 12.84
C MET A 389 16.40 -11.63 12.76
N LEU A 390 15.73 -11.03 11.80
CA LEU A 390 14.29 -11.27 11.57
C LEU A 390 14.02 -12.72 11.16
N ALA A 391 14.90 -13.35 10.36
CA ALA A 391 14.77 -14.73 9.96
C ALA A 391 14.92 -15.70 11.16
N PHE A 392 15.82 -15.43 12.14
CA PHE A 392 15.85 -16.19 13.38
C PHE A 392 14.54 -16.10 14.15
N LEU A 393 13.97 -14.89 14.28
CA LEU A 393 12.68 -14.72 14.96
C LEU A 393 11.53 -15.38 14.19
N ALA A 394 11.55 -15.31 12.85
CA ALA A 394 10.55 -15.96 12.00
C ALA A 394 10.51 -17.48 12.19
N ILE A 395 11.68 -18.15 12.27
CA ILE A 395 11.74 -19.60 12.53
C ILE A 395 11.23 -19.95 13.94
N LEU A 396 11.47 -19.12 14.94
CA LEU A 396 10.94 -19.34 16.28
C LEU A 396 9.40 -19.23 16.29
N ALA A 397 8.84 -18.33 15.50
CA ALA A 397 7.40 -18.16 15.36
C ALA A 397 6.77 -19.23 14.43
N ASN A 398 7.42 -19.52 13.31
CA ASN A 398 6.99 -20.52 12.34
C ASN A 398 8.15 -21.43 11.93
N PRO A 399 8.35 -22.59 12.61
CA PRO A 399 9.42 -23.53 12.29
C PRO A 399 9.32 -24.21 10.90
N ARG A 400 8.26 -23.92 10.13
CA ARG A 400 8.08 -24.39 8.75
C ARG A 400 8.50 -23.37 7.69
N ASP A 401 8.96 -22.18 8.12
CA ASP A 401 9.43 -21.13 7.21
C ASP A 401 10.75 -21.53 6.56
N GLU A 402 10.65 -22.06 5.35
CA GLU A 402 11.78 -22.58 4.57
C GLU A 402 12.79 -21.48 4.22
N ILE A 403 12.31 -20.30 3.82
CA ILE A 403 13.17 -19.20 3.37
C ILE A 403 13.98 -18.68 4.55
N SER A 404 13.31 -18.40 5.67
CA SER A 404 14.01 -18.00 6.90
C SER A 404 14.98 -19.07 7.39
N PHE A 405 14.62 -20.35 7.30
CA PHE A 405 15.51 -21.46 7.69
C PHE A 405 16.76 -21.51 6.81
N LYS A 406 16.62 -21.45 5.46
CA LYS A 406 17.75 -21.40 4.51
C LYS A 406 18.68 -20.24 4.82
N ARG A 407 18.11 -19.07 5.14
CA ARG A 407 18.88 -17.87 5.42
C ARG A 407 19.76 -18.01 6.66
N VAL A 408 19.31 -18.66 7.74
CA VAL A 408 20.00 -18.67 9.02
C VAL A 408 20.72 -19.98 9.35
N VAL A 409 20.42 -21.07 8.65
CA VAL A 409 20.97 -22.39 8.97
C VAL A 409 22.51 -22.42 9.00
N ASN A 410 23.16 -21.59 8.20
CA ASN A 410 24.62 -21.40 8.16
C ASN A 410 25.09 -20.03 8.70
N LYS A 411 24.28 -19.36 9.51
CA LYS A 411 24.66 -18.10 10.17
C LYS A 411 24.61 -18.26 11.70
N PRO A 412 25.73 -18.44 12.41
CA PRO A 412 27.10 -18.60 11.90
C PRO A 412 27.29 -19.89 11.09
N SER A 413 28.39 -20.01 10.37
CA SER A 413 28.68 -21.19 9.53
C SER A 413 28.64 -22.48 10.36
N ARG A 414 27.83 -23.46 9.91
CA ARG A 414 27.66 -24.78 10.56
C ARG A 414 28.04 -25.92 9.63
N GLY A 415 28.56 -25.65 8.44
CA GLY A 415 28.99 -26.66 7.49
C GLY A 415 27.86 -27.43 6.82
N ILE A 416 26.63 -26.90 6.84
CA ILE A 416 25.46 -27.54 6.19
C ILE A 416 25.50 -27.16 4.72
N GLY A 417 25.89 -28.11 3.85
CA GLY A 417 25.91 -27.89 2.41
C GLY A 417 24.51 -27.89 1.80
N ALA A 418 24.41 -27.41 0.54
CA ALA A 418 23.14 -27.33 -0.20
C ALA A 418 22.42 -28.70 -0.25
N SER A 419 23.14 -29.78 -0.53
CA SER A 419 22.57 -31.14 -0.59
C SER A 419 21.98 -31.59 0.75
N SER A 420 22.60 -31.24 1.89
CA SER A 420 22.09 -31.56 3.21
C SER A 420 20.84 -30.73 3.53
N LEU A 421 20.84 -29.48 3.12
CA LEU A 421 19.70 -28.57 3.29
C LEU A 421 18.49 -29.09 2.48
N ASP A 422 18.69 -29.46 1.23
CA ASP A 422 17.64 -30.02 0.38
C ASP A 422 17.07 -31.33 0.94
N LYS A 423 17.91 -32.17 1.55
CA LYS A 423 17.44 -33.37 2.27
C LYS A 423 16.56 -33.05 3.47
N ILE A 424 16.96 -32.07 4.29
CA ILE A 424 16.16 -31.63 5.44
C ILE A 424 14.79 -31.12 4.96
N ILE A 425 14.76 -30.26 3.96
CA ILE A 425 13.55 -29.67 3.41
C ILE A 425 12.63 -30.73 2.81
N SER A 426 13.20 -31.62 1.99
CA SER A 426 12.44 -32.71 1.37
C SER A 426 11.89 -33.68 2.42
N PHE A 427 12.68 -34.01 3.44
CA PHE A 427 12.25 -34.89 4.53
C PHE A 427 11.14 -34.26 5.37
N ALA A 428 11.25 -32.95 5.69
CA ALA A 428 10.22 -32.19 6.38
C ALA A 428 8.90 -32.21 5.60
N PHE A 429 8.97 -31.92 4.30
CA PHE A 429 7.81 -31.89 3.41
C PHE A 429 7.10 -33.25 3.35
N HIS A 430 7.84 -34.34 3.06
CA HIS A 430 7.25 -35.68 2.91
C HIS A 430 6.65 -36.24 4.21
N ASN A 431 7.16 -35.83 5.34
CA ASN A 431 6.69 -36.33 6.64
C ASN A 431 5.78 -35.35 7.40
N GLY A 432 5.45 -34.20 6.82
CA GLY A 432 4.62 -33.17 7.45
C GLY A 432 5.23 -32.55 8.71
N LEU A 433 6.57 -32.63 8.86
CA LEU A 433 7.34 -32.13 10.00
C LEU A 433 7.68 -30.64 9.80
N ASP A 434 8.04 -29.98 10.90
CA ASP A 434 8.77 -28.72 10.82
C ASP A 434 10.26 -28.95 10.54
N LEU A 435 10.97 -27.89 10.10
CA LEU A 435 12.37 -27.99 9.66
C LEU A 435 13.35 -28.29 10.81
N ILE A 436 13.01 -27.87 12.03
CA ILE A 436 13.85 -28.12 13.21
C ILE A 436 13.72 -29.59 13.60
N GLU A 437 12.50 -30.14 13.66
CA GLU A 437 12.26 -31.52 13.97
C GLU A 437 12.82 -32.47 12.89
N ALA A 438 12.62 -32.11 11.60
CA ALA A 438 13.23 -32.85 10.50
C ALA A 438 14.76 -32.90 10.60
N SER A 439 15.39 -31.78 10.96
CA SER A 439 16.83 -31.73 11.19
C SER A 439 17.29 -32.67 12.33
N ARG A 440 16.55 -32.68 13.44
CA ARG A 440 16.85 -33.58 14.58
C ARG A 440 16.76 -35.05 14.21
N GLN A 441 15.72 -35.43 13.49
CA GLN A 441 15.51 -36.81 13.07
C GLN A 441 16.55 -37.29 12.07
N LEU A 442 16.97 -36.42 11.12
CA LEU A 442 18.04 -36.77 10.17
C LEU A 442 19.44 -36.85 10.81
N ILE A 443 19.69 -36.17 11.93
CA ILE A 443 20.94 -36.31 12.69
C ILE A 443 20.96 -37.60 13.53
N ALA A 444 19.78 -38.04 13.94
CA ALA A 444 19.65 -39.26 14.76
C ALA A 444 19.62 -40.56 13.92
N SER A 445 19.44 -40.46 12.60
CA SER A 445 19.45 -41.57 11.63
C SER A 445 20.80 -41.74 10.97
#